data_2c7007560a80ad163fdda1deadc42c87
#
_entry.id   2c7007560a80ad163fdda1deadc42c87
#
_cell.length_a   1.000
_cell.length_b   1.000
_cell.length_c   1.000
_cell.angle_alpha   90.00
_cell.angle_beta   90.00
_cell.angle_gamma   90.00
#
_symmetry.space_group_name_H-M   'P 1'
#
loop_
_entity.id
_entity.type
_entity.pdbx_description
1 polymer ?
#
loop_
_entity_poly.entity_id
_entity_poly.type
_entity_poly.pdbx_seq_one_letter_code
_entity_poly.pdbx_strand_id
1 'polypeptide(L)'
;MRPGAVSVAVAVGVLVAAACSSDPYPLPVPPPHAGQNNPAAIGEAIPGVVLFIQPRPGDSIEFISAEPIGSLDGASVEFFFSPPIILPDGSRSVGDKLLQLAGAVASAPPTSPGASADPVYLVGIVARLTPSRAGRFELTNVRLRYRLNGGGEQTGVGIDVLFTVCASDPKPADCPQQPTTP
;
A
#
# COMPACT_ATOMS: atom_id res chain seq x y z
N MET A 1 -33.38 25.25 -66.61
CA MET A 1 -32.21 24.68 -65.89
C MET A 1 -32.26 25.20 -64.49
N ARG A 2 -32.53 24.33 -63.53
CA ARG A 2 -32.54 24.63 -62.06
C ARG A 2 -31.31 23.99 -61.46
N PRO A 3 -30.49 24.69 -60.65
CA PRO A 3 -29.41 24.08 -59.94
C PRO A 3 -29.94 23.41 -58.64
N GLY A 4 -29.58 22.15 -58.49
CA GLY A 4 -29.88 21.37 -57.28
C GLY A 4 -29.01 21.79 -56.10
N ALA A 5 -29.66 22.01 -54.94
CA ALA A 5 -29.00 22.26 -53.71
C ALA A 5 -28.52 20.91 -53.09
N VAL A 6 -27.22 20.80 -52.86
CA VAL A 6 -26.62 19.70 -52.13
C VAL A 6 -26.60 20.05 -50.63
N SER A 7 -27.44 19.38 -49.88
CA SER A 7 -27.43 19.49 -48.39
C SER A 7 -26.32 18.59 -47.82
N VAL A 8 -25.30 19.20 -47.24
CA VAL A 8 -24.28 18.51 -46.47
C VAL A 8 -24.77 18.41 -45.02
N ALA A 9 -25.14 17.22 -44.59
CA ALA A 9 -25.45 16.93 -43.19
C ALA A 9 -24.15 16.73 -42.44
N VAL A 10 -23.80 17.70 -41.56
CA VAL A 10 -22.71 17.57 -40.61
C VAL A 10 -23.22 16.81 -39.39
N ALA A 11 -22.83 15.55 -39.25
CA ALA A 11 -23.06 14.77 -38.06
C ALA A 11 -22.07 15.21 -36.99
N VAL A 12 -22.54 15.99 -36.01
CA VAL A 12 -21.79 16.32 -34.79
C VAL A 12 -21.83 15.10 -33.87
N GLY A 13 -20.77 14.29 -33.90
CA GLY A 13 -20.56 13.22 -32.94
C GLY A 13 -20.21 13.82 -31.58
N VAL A 14 -21.15 13.80 -30.65
CA VAL A 14 -20.91 14.10 -29.24
C VAL A 14 -20.10 12.93 -28.64
N LEU A 15 -18.78 13.10 -28.55
CA LEU A 15 -17.93 12.25 -27.74
C LEU A 15 -18.27 12.52 -26.26
N VAL A 16 -19.15 11.69 -25.70
CA VAL A 16 -19.30 11.61 -24.24
C VAL A 16 -18.03 10.96 -23.73
N ALA A 17 -17.07 11.78 -23.31
CA ALA A 17 -15.97 11.32 -22.46
C ALA A 17 -16.60 10.87 -21.14
N ALA A 18 -16.82 9.56 -20.99
CA ALA A 18 -17.07 8.95 -19.70
C ALA A 18 -15.83 9.23 -18.86
N ALA A 19 -15.91 10.26 -18.00
CA ALA A 19 -14.98 10.47 -16.93
C ALA A 19 -15.15 9.25 -16.01
N CYS A 20 -14.36 8.21 -16.24
CA CYS A 20 -14.15 7.17 -15.26
C CYS A 20 -13.51 7.85 -14.05
N SER A 21 -14.33 8.17 -13.05
CA SER A 21 -13.84 8.44 -11.70
C SER A 21 -13.22 7.13 -11.22
N SER A 22 -11.95 6.94 -11.52
CA SER A 22 -11.18 5.85 -10.95
C SER A 22 -10.97 6.17 -9.48
N ASP A 23 -11.80 5.63 -8.61
CA ASP A 23 -11.46 5.53 -7.20
C ASP A 23 -10.04 4.97 -7.10
N PRO A 24 -9.18 5.56 -6.26
CA PRO A 24 -7.81 5.06 -6.11
C PRO A 24 -7.86 3.58 -5.73
N TYR A 25 -7.30 2.73 -6.59
CA TYR A 25 -7.23 1.30 -6.38
C TYR A 25 -5.77 0.86 -6.54
N PRO A 26 -5.24 0.00 -5.68
CA PRO A 26 -5.92 -0.65 -4.54
C PRO A 26 -6.18 0.33 -3.40
N LEU A 27 -7.30 0.15 -2.71
CA LEU A 27 -7.63 0.93 -1.52
C LEU A 27 -6.66 0.55 -0.40
N PRO A 28 -5.79 1.45 0.07
CA PRO A 28 -4.98 1.18 1.25
C PRO A 28 -5.89 1.19 2.48
N VAL A 29 -5.67 0.22 3.37
CA VAL A 29 -6.33 0.15 4.67
C VAL A 29 -5.30 0.45 5.73
N PRO A 30 -5.54 1.43 6.64
CA PRO A 30 -4.58 1.72 7.71
C PRO A 30 -4.37 0.48 8.57
N PRO A 31 -3.11 0.20 8.98
CA PRO A 31 -2.87 -0.84 9.95
C PRO A 31 -3.53 -0.46 11.28
N PRO A 32 -4.00 -1.44 12.07
CA PRO A 32 -4.70 -1.18 13.33
C PRO A 32 -3.84 -0.49 14.39
N HIS A 33 -2.54 -0.37 14.16
CA HIS A 33 -1.56 0.26 15.04
C HIS A 33 -0.77 1.37 14.32
N ALA A 34 -1.47 2.23 13.59
CA ALA A 34 -0.85 3.45 13.06
C ALA A 34 -0.23 4.24 14.24
N GLY A 35 1.08 4.54 14.16
CA GLY A 35 1.79 5.23 15.23
C GLY A 35 2.69 4.33 16.09
N GLN A 36 3.22 3.23 15.56
CA GLN A 36 4.20 2.41 16.27
C GLN A 36 5.52 3.18 16.45
N ASN A 37 5.90 3.36 17.71
CA ASN A 37 7.20 3.90 18.12
C ASN A 37 8.08 2.75 18.62
N ASN A 38 9.17 2.50 17.93
CA ASN A 38 10.02 1.33 18.17
C ASN A 38 11.43 1.76 18.59
N PRO A 39 11.88 1.44 19.81
CA PRO A 39 13.27 1.60 20.19
C PRO A 39 14.15 0.57 19.47
N ALA A 40 15.33 0.99 19.02
CA ALA A 40 16.28 0.14 18.31
C ALA A 40 17.72 0.40 18.73
N ALA A 41 18.60 -0.58 18.63
CA ALA A 41 20.02 -0.35 18.55
C ALA A 41 20.41 0.12 17.13
N ILE A 42 21.55 0.79 16.99
CA ILE A 42 22.10 1.11 15.68
C ILE A 42 22.41 -0.22 14.95
N GLY A 43 21.94 -0.36 13.72
CA GLY A 43 22.07 -1.58 12.92
C GLY A 43 21.00 -2.64 13.20
N GLU A 44 20.13 -2.46 14.19
CA GLU A 44 19.01 -3.37 14.46
C GLU A 44 17.90 -3.15 13.44
N ALA A 45 17.51 -4.23 12.74
CA ALA A 45 16.43 -4.18 11.76
C ALA A 45 15.07 -4.34 12.44
N ILE A 46 14.24 -3.31 12.35
CA ILE A 46 12.90 -3.29 12.98
C ILE A 46 11.84 -3.48 11.90
N PRO A 47 11.09 -4.60 11.90
CA PRO A 47 9.96 -4.80 11.00
C PRO A 47 8.69 -4.13 11.55
N GLY A 48 7.86 -3.60 10.66
CA GLY A 48 6.54 -3.10 10.99
C GLY A 48 5.59 -3.20 9.80
N VAL A 49 4.32 -3.53 10.07
CA VAL A 49 3.28 -3.48 9.04
C VAL A 49 2.96 -2.02 8.78
N VAL A 50 3.19 -1.59 7.56
CA VAL A 50 3.01 -0.18 7.20
C VAL A 50 1.78 0.06 6.35
N LEU A 51 1.25 -0.99 5.72
CA LEU A 51 0.09 -0.87 4.85
C LEU A 51 -0.63 -2.20 4.74
N PHE A 52 -1.96 -2.18 4.76
CA PHE A 52 -2.79 -3.27 4.29
C PHE A 52 -3.40 -2.90 2.94
N ILE A 53 -3.48 -3.87 2.06
CA ILE A 53 -4.11 -3.75 0.75
C ILE A 53 -5.22 -4.80 0.68
N GLN A 54 -6.39 -4.38 0.24
CA GLN A 54 -7.53 -5.25 0.03
C GLN A 54 -7.77 -5.42 -1.47
N PRO A 55 -7.34 -6.53 -2.08
CA PRO A 55 -7.75 -6.85 -3.44
C PRO A 55 -9.27 -7.07 -3.51
N ARG A 56 -9.90 -6.62 -4.58
CA ARG A 56 -11.31 -6.96 -4.85
C ARG A 56 -11.42 -8.43 -5.24
N PRO A 57 -12.55 -9.09 -4.95
CA PRO A 57 -12.77 -10.46 -5.39
C PRO A 57 -12.52 -10.63 -6.89
N GLY A 58 -11.69 -11.60 -7.26
CA GLY A 58 -11.30 -11.86 -8.64
C GLY A 58 -10.16 -11.01 -9.19
N ASP A 59 -9.70 -9.98 -8.45
CA ASP A 59 -8.56 -9.18 -8.87
C ASP A 59 -7.22 -9.82 -8.45
N SER A 60 -6.20 -9.48 -9.22
CA SER A 60 -4.80 -9.84 -8.98
C SER A 60 -3.94 -8.59 -9.05
N ILE A 61 -3.16 -8.34 -8.01
CA ILE A 61 -2.23 -7.22 -7.89
C ILE A 61 -0.81 -7.77 -7.85
N GLU A 62 -0.02 -7.47 -8.88
CA GLU A 62 1.41 -7.77 -8.92
C GLU A 62 2.20 -6.55 -8.45
N PHE A 63 2.96 -6.68 -7.37
CA PHE A 63 3.80 -5.61 -6.85
C PHE A 63 5.11 -5.52 -7.62
N ILE A 64 5.50 -4.32 -8.04
CA ILE A 64 6.75 -4.06 -8.76
C ILE A 64 7.80 -3.52 -7.81
N SER A 65 7.46 -2.47 -7.05
CA SER A 65 8.35 -1.84 -6.09
C SER A 65 7.57 -1.05 -5.04
N ALA A 66 8.25 -0.72 -3.95
CA ALA A 66 7.81 0.24 -2.97
C ALA A 66 8.94 1.24 -2.69
N GLU A 67 8.57 2.50 -2.54
CA GLU A 67 9.48 3.59 -2.19
C GLU A 67 9.03 4.21 -0.87
N PRO A 68 9.94 4.37 0.11
CA PRO A 68 9.61 5.00 1.37
C PRO A 68 9.50 6.51 1.22
N ILE A 69 8.56 7.11 1.95
CA ILE A 69 8.39 8.57 2.08
C ILE A 69 8.46 8.90 3.56
N GLY A 70 9.37 9.80 3.94
CA GLY A 70 9.54 10.21 5.34
C GLY A 70 10.90 10.76 5.66
N SER A 71 11.21 10.92 6.95
CA SER A 71 12.50 11.39 7.48
C SER A 71 13.40 10.18 7.74
N LEU A 72 14.13 9.72 6.72
CA LEU A 72 14.84 8.43 6.72
C LEU A 72 16.35 8.57 6.48
N ASP A 73 16.88 9.79 6.49
CA ASP A 73 18.34 10.01 6.31
C ASP A 73 19.15 9.26 7.36
N GLY A 74 20.06 8.39 6.95
CA GLY A 74 20.81 7.49 7.82
C GLY A 74 20.06 6.23 8.26
N ALA A 75 19.01 5.83 7.54
CA ALA A 75 18.40 4.52 7.66
C ALA A 75 18.16 3.88 6.29
N SER A 76 18.21 2.56 6.23
CA SER A 76 17.74 1.80 5.07
C SER A 76 16.34 1.27 5.33
N VAL A 77 15.53 1.18 4.26
CA VAL A 77 14.19 0.60 4.32
C VAL A 77 14.06 -0.47 3.23
N GLU A 78 13.66 -1.65 3.64
CA GLU A 78 13.32 -2.74 2.74
C GLU A 78 11.84 -3.06 2.87
N PHE A 79 11.18 -3.42 1.78
CA PHE A 79 9.77 -3.78 1.79
C PHE A 79 9.55 -5.25 1.48
N PHE A 80 8.64 -5.84 2.24
CA PHE A 80 8.25 -7.23 2.13
C PHE A 80 6.75 -7.35 1.96
N PHE A 81 6.34 -8.41 1.31
CA PHE A 81 4.96 -8.84 1.19
C PHE A 81 4.67 -9.89 2.25
N SER A 82 3.59 -9.69 2.98
CA SER A 82 3.04 -10.68 3.89
C SER A 82 1.71 -11.19 3.33
N PRO A 83 1.65 -12.48 2.93
CA PRO A 83 0.38 -13.07 2.54
C PRO A 83 -0.61 -13.06 3.70
N PRO A 84 -1.92 -13.06 3.43
CA PRO A 84 -2.94 -13.05 4.48
C PRO A 84 -2.86 -14.31 5.31
N ILE A 85 -2.87 -14.16 6.64
CA ILE A 85 -3.12 -15.23 7.58
C ILE A 85 -4.49 -14.97 8.22
N ILE A 86 -5.39 -15.92 8.06
CA ILE A 86 -6.66 -15.97 8.77
C ILE A 86 -6.44 -16.83 10.00
N LEU A 87 -6.53 -16.24 11.19
CA LEU A 87 -6.46 -16.98 12.45
C LEU A 87 -7.78 -17.71 12.70
N PRO A 88 -7.79 -18.79 13.52
CA PRO A 88 -8.98 -19.58 13.80
C PRO A 88 -10.13 -18.78 14.42
N ASP A 89 -9.86 -17.69 15.09
CA ASP A 89 -10.83 -16.76 15.68
C ASP A 89 -11.37 -15.73 14.66
N GLY A 90 -10.97 -15.83 13.38
CA GLY A 90 -11.30 -14.87 12.33
C GLY A 90 -10.47 -13.59 12.37
N SER A 91 -9.59 -13.42 13.36
CA SER A 91 -8.65 -12.33 13.41
C SER A 91 -7.53 -12.52 12.36
N ARG A 92 -6.82 -11.47 12.05
CA ARG A 92 -5.80 -11.45 11.01
C ARG A 92 -4.46 -11.11 11.59
N SER A 93 -3.47 -11.90 11.24
CA SER A 93 -2.08 -11.64 11.59
C SER A 93 -1.25 -11.48 10.32
N VAL A 94 -0.18 -10.73 10.43
CA VAL A 94 0.90 -10.76 9.43
C VAL A 94 1.63 -12.09 9.61
N GLY A 95 1.78 -12.85 8.54
CA GLY A 95 2.50 -14.12 8.59
C GLY A 95 3.96 -13.94 8.95
N ASP A 96 4.51 -14.91 9.65
CA ASP A 96 5.96 -14.97 9.95
C ASP A 96 6.81 -15.09 8.68
N LYS A 97 6.19 -15.49 7.57
CA LYS A 97 6.84 -15.64 6.28
C LYS A 97 6.75 -14.37 5.45
N LEU A 98 7.76 -13.53 5.55
CA LEU A 98 7.91 -12.38 4.68
C LEU A 98 8.51 -12.79 3.33
N LEU A 99 7.86 -12.40 2.24
CA LEU A 99 8.32 -12.59 0.87
C LEU A 99 8.87 -11.27 0.32
N GLN A 100 9.77 -11.36 -0.66
CA GLN A 100 10.19 -10.16 -1.39
C GLN A 100 8.97 -9.49 -2.01
N LEU A 101 8.89 -8.16 -1.90
CA LEU A 101 7.74 -7.42 -2.44
C LEU A 101 7.72 -7.47 -3.98
N ALA A 102 8.87 -7.28 -4.61
CA ALA A 102 8.97 -7.27 -6.07
C ALA A 102 8.60 -8.65 -6.64
N GLY A 103 7.62 -8.68 -7.52
CA GLY A 103 7.07 -9.89 -8.12
C GLY A 103 6.08 -10.65 -7.23
N ALA A 104 5.80 -10.18 -6.01
CA ALA A 104 4.74 -10.77 -5.19
C ALA A 104 3.36 -10.47 -5.79
N VAL A 105 2.46 -11.45 -5.71
CA VAL A 105 1.11 -11.33 -6.23
C VAL A 105 0.09 -11.50 -5.10
N ALA A 106 -0.77 -10.51 -4.95
CA ALA A 106 -1.93 -10.55 -4.08
C ALA A 106 -3.18 -10.82 -4.92
N SER A 107 -3.88 -11.92 -4.62
CA SER A 107 -5.13 -12.27 -5.30
C SER A 107 -6.21 -12.56 -4.28
N ALA A 108 -7.41 -12.01 -4.48
CA ALA A 108 -8.58 -12.42 -3.73
C ALA A 108 -9.36 -13.46 -4.56
N PRO A 109 -9.83 -14.56 -3.95
CA PRO A 109 -10.66 -15.51 -4.66
C PRO A 109 -11.95 -14.82 -5.14
N PRO A 110 -12.55 -15.29 -6.24
CA PRO A 110 -13.85 -14.78 -6.68
C PRO A 110 -14.91 -15.06 -5.64
N THR A 111 -15.89 -14.18 -5.55
CA THR A 111 -17.04 -14.33 -4.66
C THR A 111 -17.83 -15.58 -5.00
N SER A 112 -18.08 -16.44 -4.01
CA SER A 112 -18.96 -17.60 -4.20
C SER A 112 -20.41 -17.15 -4.17
N PRO A 113 -21.25 -17.55 -5.15
CA PRO A 113 -22.68 -17.26 -5.11
C PRO A 113 -23.32 -17.82 -3.84
N GLY A 114 -23.95 -16.96 -3.03
CA GLY A 114 -24.65 -17.35 -1.80
C GLY A 114 -23.84 -17.27 -0.50
N ALA A 115 -22.63 -16.78 -0.51
CA ALA A 115 -21.88 -16.48 0.72
C ALA A 115 -22.54 -15.29 1.44
N SER A 116 -22.89 -15.46 2.71
CA SER A 116 -23.55 -14.43 3.53
C SER A 116 -22.61 -13.28 3.95
N ALA A 117 -21.32 -13.45 3.85
CA ALA A 117 -20.29 -12.42 3.98
C ALA A 117 -19.03 -12.88 3.25
N ASP A 118 -18.50 -12.06 2.36
CA ASP A 118 -17.22 -12.33 1.72
C ASP A 118 -16.09 -12.19 2.73
N PRO A 119 -15.17 -13.18 2.81
CA PRO A 119 -13.97 -13.01 3.63
C PRO A 119 -13.18 -11.80 3.11
N VAL A 120 -12.95 -10.84 3.99
CA VAL A 120 -12.12 -9.67 3.62
C VAL A 120 -10.68 -10.15 3.49
N TYR A 121 -10.16 -10.17 2.28
CA TYR A 121 -8.77 -10.50 1.98
C TYR A 121 -7.91 -9.27 2.20
N LEU A 122 -7.02 -9.30 3.19
CA LEU A 122 -6.04 -8.26 3.42
C LEU A 122 -4.64 -8.85 3.26
N VAL A 123 -3.81 -8.20 2.48
CA VAL A 123 -2.38 -8.50 2.39
C VAL A 123 -1.60 -7.39 3.07
N GLY A 124 -0.54 -7.74 3.78
CA GLY A 124 0.30 -6.78 4.49
C GLY A 124 1.51 -6.37 3.66
N ILE A 125 1.82 -5.08 3.65
CA ILE A 125 3.14 -4.58 3.26
C ILE A 125 3.91 -4.29 4.55
N VAL A 126 5.04 -4.94 4.70
CA VAL A 126 5.91 -4.81 5.86
C VAL A 126 7.14 -4.02 5.46
N ALA A 127 7.43 -2.94 6.17
CA ALA A 127 8.70 -2.25 6.08
C ALA A 127 9.67 -2.80 7.14
N ARG A 128 10.93 -3.00 6.76
CA ARG A 128 12.04 -3.26 7.67
C ARG A 128 12.95 -2.06 7.62
N LEU A 129 13.00 -1.31 8.72
CA LEU A 129 13.84 -0.13 8.85
C LEU A 129 15.09 -0.47 9.68
N THR A 130 16.26 -0.16 9.13
CA THR A 130 17.55 -0.41 9.77
C THR A 130 18.32 0.89 9.90
N PRO A 131 18.41 1.48 11.12
CA PRO A 131 19.19 2.71 11.36
C PRO A 131 20.69 2.46 11.23
N SER A 132 21.42 3.34 10.55
CA SER A 132 22.89 3.29 10.47
C SER A 132 23.57 4.28 11.43
N ARG A 133 22.81 5.12 12.11
CA ARG A 133 23.26 6.10 13.11
C ARG A 133 22.21 6.32 14.19
N ALA A 134 22.61 7.01 15.26
CA ALA A 134 21.65 7.46 16.25
C ALA A 134 20.69 8.50 15.65
N GLY A 135 19.42 8.43 16.06
CA GLY A 135 18.40 9.38 15.60
C GLY A 135 17.00 8.82 15.67
N ARG A 136 16.07 9.66 15.22
CA ARG A 136 14.67 9.32 15.01
C ARG A 136 14.39 9.24 13.52
N PHE A 137 13.82 8.16 13.09
CA PHE A 137 13.50 7.85 11.69
C PHE A 137 11.99 7.63 11.58
N GLU A 138 11.37 8.31 10.64
CA GLU A 138 9.91 8.27 10.46
C GLU A 138 9.58 7.91 9.01
N LEU A 139 8.91 6.78 8.84
CA LEU A 139 8.25 6.42 7.60
C LEU A 139 6.82 6.94 7.69
N THR A 140 6.48 7.95 6.91
CA THR A 140 5.17 8.61 6.94
C THR A 140 4.24 8.12 5.85
N ASN A 141 4.79 7.59 4.76
CA ASN A 141 4.01 7.06 3.66
C ASN A 141 4.83 6.07 2.80
N VAL A 142 4.16 5.35 1.92
CA VAL A 142 4.75 4.40 0.98
C VAL A 142 4.17 4.64 -0.40
N ARG A 143 5.03 4.81 -1.40
CA ARG A 143 4.64 4.83 -2.81
C ARG A 143 4.80 3.44 -3.39
N LEU A 144 3.69 2.84 -3.86
CA LEU A 144 3.67 1.50 -4.47
C LEU A 144 3.58 1.61 -5.99
N ARG A 145 4.37 0.79 -6.69
CA ARG A 145 4.22 0.53 -8.12
C ARG A 145 3.70 -0.90 -8.27
N TYR A 146 2.66 -1.08 -9.07
CA TYR A 146 1.97 -2.37 -9.20
C TYR A 146 1.29 -2.49 -10.57
N ARG A 147 0.91 -3.72 -10.93
CA ARG A 147 0.02 -4.02 -12.06
C ARG A 147 -1.26 -4.64 -11.55
N LEU A 148 -2.38 -4.23 -12.10
CA LEU A 148 -3.68 -4.81 -11.80
C LEU A 148 -4.09 -5.72 -12.96
N ASN A 149 -4.40 -6.98 -12.66
CA ASN A 149 -4.89 -7.99 -13.61
C ASN A 149 -4.00 -8.12 -14.88
N GLY A 150 -2.69 -8.04 -14.70
CA GLY A 150 -1.72 -8.09 -15.80
C GLY A 150 -1.73 -6.87 -16.73
N GLY A 151 -2.41 -5.81 -16.35
CA GLY A 151 -2.49 -4.55 -17.10
C GLY A 151 -1.23 -3.71 -17.01
N GLY A 152 -1.33 -2.44 -17.44
CA GLY A 152 -0.24 -1.48 -17.37
C GLY A 152 0.18 -1.18 -15.94
N GLU A 153 1.42 -0.69 -15.78
CA GLU A 153 1.95 -0.28 -14.51
C GLU A 153 1.20 0.95 -13.96
N GLN A 154 0.90 0.91 -12.69
CA GLN A 154 0.22 1.96 -11.94
C GLN A 154 1.04 2.36 -10.73
N THR A 155 0.81 3.56 -10.22
CA THR A 155 1.43 4.07 -9.00
C THR A 155 0.34 4.49 -8.03
N GLY A 156 0.40 3.94 -6.83
CA GLY A 156 -0.45 4.34 -5.70
C GLY A 156 0.40 4.87 -4.55
N VAL A 157 -0.17 5.81 -3.80
CA VAL A 157 0.43 6.30 -2.55
C VAL A 157 -0.39 5.73 -1.40
N GLY A 158 0.28 5.17 -0.40
CA GLY A 158 -0.37 4.72 0.83
C GLY A 158 -0.98 5.90 1.57
N ILE A 159 -1.90 5.60 2.46
CA ILE A 159 -2.39 6.58 3.44
C ILE A 159 -1.36 6.76 4.55
N ASP A 160 -1.50 7.83 5.32
CA ASP A 160 -0.59 8.18 6.41
C ASP A 160 -0.25 6.97 7.28
N VAL A 161 0.97 6.52 7.12
CA VAL A 161 1.57 5.42 7.89
C VAL A 161 2.56 6.07 8.82
N LEU A 162 2.35 6.00 10.11
CA LEU A 162 3.34 6.49 11.06
C LEU A 162 4.09 5.31 11.66
N PHE A 163 5.22 4.95 11.06
CA PHE A 163 6.13 3.95 11.58
C PHE A 163 7.44 4.64 11.97
N THR A 164 7.67 4.74 13.28
CA THR A 164 8.80 5.46 13.86
C THR A 164 9.78 4.50 14.51
N VAL A 165 11.07 4.74 14.28
CA VAL A 165 12.18 4.05 14.96
C VAL A 165 13.10 5.08 15.60
N CYS A 166 13.38 4.92 16.90
CA CYS A 166 14.37 5.71 17.64
C CYS A 166 15.58 4.84 17.90
N ALA A 167 16.73 5.21 17.35
CA ALA A 167 17.96 4.43 17.47
C ALA A 167 19.02 5.15 18.28
N SER A 168 19.72 4.42 19.14
CA SER A 168 20.92 4.86 19.83
C SER A 168 21.81 3.68 20.21
N ASP A 169 23.01 3.99 20.68
CA ASP A 169 23.89 3.01 21.32
C ASP A 169 24.30 3.57 22.69
N PRO A 170 23.87 2.94 23.79
CA PRO A 170 23.02 1.73 23.88
C PRO A 170 21.58 1.97 23.38
N LYS A 171 20.87 0.89 23.06
CA LYS A 171 19.45 0.90 22.64
C LYS A 171 18.60 1.66 23.66
N PRO A 172 17.77 2.63 23.24
CA PRO A 172 16.95 3.39 24.18
C PRO A 172 15.83 2.51 24.76
N ALA A 173 15.42 2.84 25.99
CA ALA A 173 14.36 2.09 26.68
C ALA A 173 13.00 2.30 25.98
N ASP A 174 12.77 3.47 25.41
CA ASP A 174 11.54 3.86 24.71
C ASP A 174 11.83 4.73 23.48
N CYS A 175 10.78 5.01 22.72
CA CYS A 175 10.80 5.94 21.60
C CYS A 175 9.70 6.96 21.86
N PRO A 176 10.00 8.08 22.53
CA PRO A 176 8.98 9.05 22.93
C PRO A 176 8.22 9.60 21.71
N GLN A 177 6.92 9.79 21.90
CA GLN A 177 6.12 10.49 20.90
C GLN A 177 6.56 11.95 20.82
N GLN A 178 6.65 12.49 19.62
CA GLN A 178 6.81 13.95 19.51
C GLN A 178 5.56 14.61 20.08
N PRO A 179 5.72 15.69 20.87
CA PRO A 179 4.57 16.49 21.25
C PRO A 179 3.91 16.99 19.96
N THR A 180 2.63 16.68 19.78
CA THR A 180 1.83 17.28 18.72
C THR A 180 1.80 18.78 19.01
N THR A 181 2.56 19.54 18.22
CA THR A 181 2.45 21.01 18.25
C THR A 181 1.05 21.37 17.78
N PRO A 182 0.28 22.13 18.59
CA PRO A 182 -1.09 22.51 18.26
C PRO A 182 -1.16 23.41 17.02
#